data_d69604992fd556fa95e339f190e795d3
#
_entry.id   d69604992fd556fa95e339f190e795d3
#
_cell.length_a   1.000
_cell.length_b   1.000
_cell.length_c   1.000
_cell.angle_alpha   90.00
_cell.angle_beta   90.00
_cell.angle_gamma   90.00
#
_symmetry.space_group_name_H-M   'P 1'
#
loop_
_entity.id
_entity.type
_entity.pdbx_description
1 polymer ?
#
loop_
_entity_poly.entity_id
_entity_poly.type
_entity_poly.pdbx_seq_one_letter_code
_entity_poly.pdbx_strand_id
1 'polypeptide(L)'
;MPTHEPILLKNMLQPGYTGSLADYERTGGYQAVRKVLGKMAPMEVTQLVMKSGLRGRGGAGFPTGVKWGFLPKDYQGPRYLCCNADESEPGTFKDRQLIERDPHQMLEGIVLACYAIGAEAAYIYIRGEFVLGAEILEKAIAEARTAGYIGKNILGSGTKINVWVHRGAGAYICGEETALLESLEGKRGLPRVKPPFPATHGLYNKPTVVNNVETLANLPHIITRGPEWFAAIGSPPKSTGTRIFCVSGHVKRPGNYEVPMGITFRELIYEHAGGMRTNKPLKAFIPGGASAPFLTPDHLDVKMDFESVAAAGSMLGSGGVTIMEEGTSMVWAALRLMEFFYHESCGKCTPCREGSSWLVQTMRRIVAKQGRSQDLETLSDLCKNIAGRTVCAFGDAEVAPIMSTLKHWRQEYVSLIHEAEAANLLRPERVGLRR
;
A
#
# COMPACT_ATOMS: atom_id res chain seq x y z
N MET A 1 -16.50 -20.30 -9.01
CA MET A 1 -15.03 -20.51 -8.97
C MET A 1 -14.38 -19.30 -9.58
N PRO A 2 -13.21 -18.86 -9.14
CA PRO A 2 -12.58 -17.68 -9.73
C PRO A 2 -12.33 -17.95 -11.22
N THR A 3 -12.73 -17.00 -12.05
CA THR A 3 -12.60 -17.07 -13.53
C THR A 3 -11.17 -16.86 -14.00
N HIS A 4 -10.22 -16.61 -13.07
CA HIS A 4 -8.82 -16.37 -13.36
C HIS A 4 -7.92 -17.19 -12.41
N GLU A 5 -6.91 -17.86 -12.98
CA GLU A 5 -5.89 -18.56 -12.21
C GLU A 5 -4.95 -17.54 -11.54
N PRO A 6 -4.73 -17.62 -10.21
CA PRO A 6 -3.79 -16.73 -9.53
C PRO A 6 -2.38 -16.85 -10.13
N ILE A 7 -1.66 -15.74 -10.15
CA ILE A 7 -0.27 -15.67 -10.63
C ILE A 7 0.67 -15.68 -9.42
N LEU A 8 0.51 -14.69 -8.54
CA LEU A 8 1.36 -14.50 -7.37
C LEU A 8 1.03 -15.48 -6.23
N LEU A 9 -0.25 -15.78 -6.04
CA LEU A 9 -0.68 -16.71 -4.99
C LEU A 9 -0.67 -18.18 -5.42
N LYS A 10 -0.37 -18.46 -6.68
CA LYS A 10 -0.45 -19.83 -7.27
C LYS A 10 0.37 -20.87 -6.51
N ASN A 11 1.60 -20.56 -6.19
CA ASN A 11 2.52 -21.50 -5.54
C ASN A 11 2.01 -21.91 -4.16
N MET A 12 1.61 -20.92 -3.35
CA MET A 12 1.16 -21.14 -1.97
C MET A 12 -0.22 -21.83 -1.86
N LEU A 13 -0.93 -22.00 -2.98
CA LEU A 13 -2.16 -22.79 -3.06
C LEU A 13 -1.88 -24.28 -3.35
N GLN A 14 -0.64 -24.65 -3.70
CA GLN A 14 -0.27 -26.05 -3.95
C GLN A 14 -0.14 -26.81 -2.63
N PRO A 15 -0.70 -28.03 -2.53
CA PRO A 15 -0.52 -28.86 -1.35
C PRO A 15 0.96 -29.12 -1.04
N GLY A 16 1.37 -28.88 0.20
CA GLY A 16 2.73 -29.12 0.66
C GLY A 16 3.77 -28.08 0.25
N TYR A 17 3.37 -26.97 -0.38
CA TYR A 17 4.27 -25.86 -0.67
C TYR A 17 4.69 -25.16 0.63
N THR A 18 6.00 -25.05 0.88
CA THR A 18 6.56 -24.50 2.13
C THR A 18 7.19 -23.11 1.97
N GLY A 19 7.37 -22.64 0.73
CA GLY A 19 8.11 -21.40 0.43
C GLY A 19 9.64 -21.58 0.49
N SER A 20 10.15 -22.81 0.61
CA SER A 20 11.59 -23.08 0.54
C SER A 20 12.13 -22.89 -0.87
N LEU A 21 13.46 -22.71 -0.98
CA LEU A 21 14.11 -22.62 -2.29
C LEU A 21 13.79 -23.83 -3.18
N ALA A 22 13.84 -25.04 -2.63
CA ALA A 22 13.57 -26.27 -3.37
C ALA A 22 12.14 -26.31 -3.93
N ASP A 23 11.16 -25.88 -3.15
CA ASP A 23 9.76 -25.78 -3.60
C ASP A 23 9.59 -24.70 -4.68
N TYR A 24 10.23 -23.55 -4.50
CA TYR A 24 10.16 -22.47 -5.48
C TYR A 24 10.79 -22.88 -6.81
N GLU A 25 11.96 -23.55 -6.80
CA GLU A 25 12.59 -24.06 -8.02
C GLU A 25 11.72 -25.13 -8.70
N ARG A 26 11.09 -26.03 -7.93
CA ARG A 26 10.18 -27.06 -8.44
C ARG A 26 8.97 -26.45 -9.17
N THR A 27 8.52 -25.25 -8.77
CA THR A 27 7.43 -24.54 -9.45
C THR A 27 7.90 -23.65 -10.62
N GLY A 28 9.17 -23.71 -10.97
CA GLY A 28 9.76 -22.91 -12.06
C GLY A 28 10.41 -21.61 -11.59
N GLY A 29 10.68 -21.48 -10.31
CA GLY A 29 11.37 -20.32 -9.75
C GLY A 29 12.80 -20.14 -10.26
N TYR A 30 13.29 -18.93 -10.22
CA TYR A 30 14.58 -18.45 -10.73
C TYR A 30 14.82 -18.68 -12.25
N GLN A 31 13.81 -19.11 -13.01
CA GLN A 31 13.92 -19.22 -14.47
C GLN A 31 14.05 -17.84 -15.14
N ALA A 32 13.39 -16.81 -14.60
CA ALA A 32 13.52 -15.45 -15.11
C ALA A 32 14.94 -14.92 -14.94
N VAL A 33 15.57 -15.13 -13.80
CA VAL A 33 16.98 -14.78 -13.55
C VAL A 33 17.91 -15.54 -14.53
N ARG A 34 17.71 -16.84 -14.73
CA ARG A 34 18.47 -17.65 -15.69
C ARG A 34 18.27 -17.21 -17.15
N LYS A 35 17.10 -16.66 -17.48
CA LYS A 35 16.78 -16.12 -18.81
C LYS A 35 17.48 -14.78 -19.07
N VAL A 36 17.66 -13.97 -18.03
CA VAL A 36 18.14 -12.59 -18.13
C VAL A 36 19.67 -12.48 -18.00
N LEU A 37 20.24 -13.05 -16.92
CA LEU A 37 21.64 -12.82 -16.59
C LEU A 37 22.59 -13.41 -17.65
N GLY A 38 23.49 -12.54 -18.16
CA GLY A 38 24.44 -12.89 -19.20
C GLY A 38 23.84 -13.08 -20.60
N LYS A 39 22.54 -12.84 -20.80
CA LYS A 39 21.82 -13.06 -22.07
C LYS A 39 21.04 -11.86 -22.58
N MET A 40 20.64 -10.96 -21.69
CA MET A 40 19.89 -9.74 -22.02
C MET A 40 20.61 -8.52 -21.44
N ALA A 41 20.56 -7.40 -22.13
CA ALA A 41 21.07 -6.15 -21.58
C ALA A 41 20.14 -5.61 -20.49
N PRO A 42 20.65 -4.91 -19.45
CA PRO A 42 19.82 -4.33 -18.38
C PRO A 42 18.67 -3.46 -18.91
N MET A 43 18.91 -2.67 -19.96
CA MET A 43 17.88 -1.82 -20.57
C MET A 43 16.76 -2.63 -21.23
N GLU A 44 17.06 -3.81 -21.79
CA GLU A 44 16.04 -4.68 -22.39
C GLU A 44 15.07 -5.16 -21.32
N VAL A 45 15.56 -5.52 -20.13
CA VAL A 45 14.71 -5.89 -18.97
C VAL A 45 13.81 -4.73 -18.58
N THR A 46 14.35 -3.49 -18.49
CA THR A 46 13.56 -2.29 -18.23
C THR A 46 12.46 -2.10 -19.27
N GLN A 47 12.78 -2.31 -20.56
CA GLN A 47 11.81 -2.19 -21.66
C GLN A 47 10.71 -3.24 -21.59
N LEU A 48 11.01 -4.49 -21.19
CA LEU A 48 10.00 -5.51 -20.97
C LEU A 48 9.02 -5.10 -19.86
N VAL A 49 9.54 -4.57 -18.74
CA VAL A 49 8.70 -4.06 -17.64
C VAL A 49 7.87 -2.85 -18.08
N MET A 50 8.41 -1.95 -18.91
CA MET A 50 7.64 -0.84 -19.49
C MET A 50 6.50 -1.35 -20.38
N LYS A 51 6.80 -2.28 -21.30
CA LYS A 51 5.82 -2.87 -22.23
C LYS A 51 4.71 -3.64 -21.51
N SER A 52 5.01 -4.25 -20.37
CA SER A 52 4.00 -4.96 -19.56
C SER A 52 2.95 -4.04 -18.98
N GLY A 53 3.21 -2.74 -18.88
CA GLY A 53 2.33 -1.79 -18.23
C GLY A 53 2.24 -1.96 -16.71
N LEU A 54 3.15 -2.73 -16.08
CA LEU A 54 3.16 -2.92 -14.63
C LEU A 54 3.25 -1.59 -13.89
N ARG A 55 2.24 -1.32 -13.08
CA ARG A 55 2.20 -0.17 -12.17
C ARG A 55 2.48 -0.62 -10.74
N GLY A 56 3.05 0.27 -9.93
CA GLY A 56 3.33 0.03 -8.52
C GLY A 56 2.10 -0.46 -7.74
N ARG A 57 2.30 -1.51 -6.93
CA ARG A 57 1.26 -2.14 -6.11
C ARG A 57 1.24 -1.65 -4.66
N GLY A 58 2.15 -0.72 -4.31
CA GLY A 58 2.26 -0.19 -2.95
C GLY A 58 1.28 0.93 -2.59
N GLY A 59 0.58 1.52 -3.57
CA GLY A 59 -0.38 2.61 -3.31
C GLY A 59 -0.52 3.57 -4.48
N ALA A 60 0.50 4.33 -4.81
CA ALA A 60 0.48 5.41 -5.80
C ALA A 60 0.28 4.96 -7.26
N GLY A 61 0.49 3.68 -7.59
CA GLY A 61 0.26 3.16 -8.93
C GLY A 61 1.12 3.76 -10.03
N PHE A 62 2.33 4.26 -9.72
CA PHE A 62 3.23 4.81 -10.73
C PHE A 62 3.79 3.71 -11.64
N PRO A 63 3.91 3.91 -12.97
CA PRO A 63 4.44 2.90 -13.90
C PRO A 63 5.87 2.49 -13.54
N THR A 64 6.09 1.19 -13.26
CA THR A 64 7.33 0.67 -12.68
C THR A 64 8.53 0.85 -13.59
N GLY A 65 8.42 0.46 -14.86
CA GLY A 65 9.53 0.60 -15.83
C GLY A 65 9.86 2.06 -16.13
N VAL A 66 8.86 2.96 -16.14
CA VAL A 66 9.08 4.41 -16.31
C VAL A 66 9.87 4.97 -15.12
N LYS A 67 9.52 4.57 -13.89
CA LYS A 67 10.25 4.95 -12.66
C LYS A 67 11.73 4.56 -12.75
N TRP A 68 12.03 3.37 -13.27
CA TRP A 68 13.42 2.91 -13.46
C TRP A 68 14.18 3.76 -14.50
N GLY A 69 13.48 4.24 -15.51
CA GLY A 69 14.04 5.11 -16.54
C GLY A 69 14.48 6.49 -16.07
N PHE A 70 14.10 6.92 -14.86
CA PHE A 70 14.53 8.20 -14.28
C PHE A 70 15.93 8.18 -13.66
N LEU A 71 16.53 7.00 -13.53
CA LEU A 71 17.90 6.90 -13.05
C LEU A 71 18.88 7.57 -14.05
N PRO A 72 19.85 8.35 -13.59
CA PRO A 72 20.83 8.99 -14.47
C PRO A 72 21.64 7.94 -15.24
N LYS A 73 21.63 8.01 -16.57
CA LYS A 73 22.28 7.00 -17.43
C LYS A 73 23.80 7.02 -17.30
N ASP A 74 24.37 8.22 -17.23
CA ASP A 74 25.83 8.43 -17.21
C ASP A 74 26.46 8.34 -15.81
N TYR A 75 25.66 7.99 -14.78
CA TYR A 75 26.15 7.89 -13.42
C TYR A 75 26.93 6.59 -13.20
N GLN A 76 28.22 6.72 -12.83
CA GLN A 76 29.14 5.59 -12.64
C GLN A 76 29.27 5.14 -11.17
N GLY A 77 28.56 5.78 -10.24
CA GLY A 77 28.60 5.43 -8.82
C GLY A 77 27.61 4.33 -8.42
N PRO A 78 27.54 4.02 -7.14
CA PRO A 78 26.62 3.00 -6.61
C PRO A 78 25.16 3.41 -6.78
N ARG A 79 24.32 2.47 -7.18
CA ARG A 79 22.85 2.58 -7.24
C ARG A 79 22.25 1.61 -6.24
N TYR A 80 21.08 1.96 -5.73
CA TYR A 80 20.39 1.14 -4.73
C TYR A 80 18.97 0.77 -5.16
N LEU A 81 18.55 -0.43 -4.75
CA LEU A 81 17.15 -0.84 -4.73
C LEU A 81 16.68 -0.91 -3.28
N CYS A 82 15.56 -0.27 -2.97
CA CYS A 82 14.88 -0.47 -1.70
C CYS A 82 13.55 -1.19 -1.96
N CYS A 83 13.41 -2.42 -1.45
CA CYS A 83 12.14 -3.11 -1.42
C CYS A 83 11.34 -2.59 -0.23
N ASN A 84 10.25 -1.88 -0.50
CA ASN A 84 9.35 -1.39 0.53
C ASN A 84 8.43 -2.53 0.98
N ALA A 85 8.75 -3.11 2.14
CA ALA A 85 7.98 -4.10 2.87
C ALA A 85 7.41 -3.53 4.18
N ASP A 86 7.31 -2.19 4.28
CA ASP A 86 6.63 -1.50 5.36
C ASP A 86 5.11 -1.45 5.09
N GLU A 87 4.47 -2.61 5.20
CA GLU A 87 3.03 -2.76 5.00
C GLU A 87 2.29 -2.37 6.28
N SER A 88 2.06 -1.08 6.44
CA SER A 88 1.48 -0.49 7.65
C SER A 88 0.11 0.17 7.41
N GLU A 89 -0.37 0.20 6.16
CA GLU A 89 -1.67 0.76 5.79
C GLU A 89 -2.82 -0.07 6.39
N PRO A 90 -3.68 0.49 7.27
CA PRO A 90 -4.80 -0.26 7.83
C PRO A 90 -5.72 -0.84 6.75
N GLY A 91 -6.02 -2.13 6.84
CA GLY A 91 -6.77 -2.89 5.84
C GLY A 91 -5.91 -3.60 4.80
N THR A 92 -4.58 -3.43 4.81
CA THR A 92 -3.65 -4.05 3.85
C THR A 92 -2.80 -5.13 4.54
N PHE A 93 -2.74 -6.35 3.97
CA PHE A 93 -2.02 -7.50 4.51
C PHE A 93 -1.57 -8.52 3.44
N LYS A 94 -1.35 -8.05 2.21
CA LYS A 94 -0.96 -8.87 1.05
C LYS A 94 0.53 -9.16 0.98
N ASP A 95 1.36 -8.16 1.29
CA ASP A 95 2.83 -8.26 1.23
C ASP A 95 3.33 -9.21 2.32
N ARG A 96 2.73 -9.18 3.49
CA ARG A 96 2.97 -10.14 4.57
C ARG A 96 2.78 -11.58 4.09
N GLN A 97 1.70 -11.87 3.36
CA GLN A 97 1.43 -13.21 2.86
C GLN A 97 2.50 -13.66 1.84
N LEU A 98 2.92 -12.77 0.94
CA LEU A 98 3.99 -13.06 -0.02
C LEU A 98 5.31 -13.34 0.70
N ILE A 99 5.67 -12.51 1.68
CA ILE A 99 6.90 -12.64 2.47
C ILE A 99 6.91 -13.95 3.24
N GLU A 100 5.83 -14.27 3.95
CA GLU A 100 5.77 -15.43 4.84
C GLU A 100 5.61 -16.76 4.09
N ARG A 101 5.03 -16.75 2.88
CA ARG A 101 4.64 -17.99 2.17
C ARG A 101 5.34 -18.25 0.85
N ASP A 102 5.89 -17.22 0.20
CA ASP A 102 6.64 -17.35 -1.06
C ASP A 102 7.74 -16.29 -1.18
N PRO A 103 8.72 -16.25 -0.25
CA PRO A 103 9.74 -15.22 -0.19
C PRO A 103 10.66 -15.20 -1.42
N HIS A 104 10.91 -16.37 -2.02
CA HIS A 104 11.80 -16.46 -3.18
C HIS A 104 11.24 -15.80 -4.44
N GLN A 105 9.92 -15.72 -4.60
CA GLN A 105 9.28 -15.00 -5.71
C GLN A 105 9.64 -13.50 -5.68
N MET A 106 9.58 -12.91 -4.50
CA MET A 106 9.99 -11.51 -4.28
C MET A 106 11.51 -11.35 -4.45
N LEU A 107 12.32 -12.29 -3.92
CA LEU A 107 13.78 -12.24 -4.05
C LEU A 107 14.24 -12.35 -5.51
N GLU A 108 13.63 -13.22 -6.31
CA GLU A 108 13.88 -13.27 -7.76
C GLU A 108 13.57 -11.93 -8.43
N GLY A 109 12.44 -11.30 -8.06
CA GLY A 109 12.06 -9.97 -8.53
C GLY A 109 13.07 -8.89 -8.13
N ILE A 110 13.63 -8.95 -6.92
CA ILE A 110 14.69 -8.04 -6.45
C ILE A 110 15.94 -8.20 -7.31
N VAL A 111 16.37 -9.43 -7.60
CA VAL A 111 17.56 -9.69 -8.45
C VAL A 111 17.35 -9.12 -9.86
N LEU A 112 16.18 -9.36 -10.46
CA LEU A 112 15.82 -8.84 -11.78
C LEU A 112 15.80 -7.30 -11.82
N ALA A 113 15.21 -6.68 -10.80
CA ALA A 113 15.17 -5.23 -10.68
C ALA A 113 16.56 -4.62 -10.49
N CYS A 114 17.38 -5.20 -9.60
CA CYS A 114 18.78 -4.76 -9.40
C CYS A 114 19.58 -4.83 -10.69
N TYR A 115 19.46 -5.95 -11.43
CA TYR A 115 20.13 -6.09 -12.72
C TYR A 115 19.68 -5.01 -13.71
N ALA A 116 18.37 -4.79 -13.84
CA ALA A 116 17.81 -3.83 -14.78
C ALA A 116 18.26 -2.39 -14.51
N ILE A 117 18.42 -2.00 -13.24
CA ILE A 117 18.79 -0.62 -12.85
C ILE A 117 20.29 -0.46 -12.58
N GLY A 118 21.09 -1.55 -12.68
CA GLY A 118 22.51 -1.53 -12.38
C GLY A 118 22.84 -1.35 -10.89
N ALA A 119 22.00 -1.86 -9.99
CA ALA A 119 22.23 -1.81 -8.56
C ALA A 119 22.93 -3.09 -8.07
N GLU A 120 24.00 -2.96 -7.26
CA GLU A 120 24.69 -4.08 -6.60
C GLU A 120 24.21 -4.35 -5.17
N ALA A 121 23.34 -3.48 -4.65
CA ALA A 121 22.83 -3.52 -3.28
C ALA A 121 21.32 -3.32 -3.25
N ALA A 122 20.63 -4.22 -2.58
CA ALA A 122 19.21 -4.10 -2.28
C ALA A 122 18.95 -4.19 -0.77
N TYR A 123 18.07 -3.34 -0.28
CA TYR A 123 17.59 -3.38 1.10
C TYR A 123 16.10 -3.69 1.11
N ILE A 124 15.71 -4.73 1.83
CA ILE A 124 14.31 -5.03 2.13
C ILE A 124 13.99 -4.33 3.44
N TYR A 125 13.28 -3.21 3.35
CA TYR A 125 12.82 -2.48 4.54
C TYR A 125 11.50 -3.07 4.99
N ILE A 126 11.53 -3.84 6.08
CA ILE A 126 10.35 -4.51 6.65
C ILE A 126 9.95 -3.85 7.97
N ARG A 127 8.65 -3.68 8.19
CA ARG A 127 8.17 -3.11 9.45
C ARG A 127 8.56 -3.97 10.66
N GLY A 128 8.82 -3.31 11.80
CA GLY A 128 9.34 -3.97 13.02
C GLY A 128 8.45 -5.08 13.57
N GLU A 129 7.13 -4.99 13.35
CA GLU A 129 6.15 -5.95 13.85
C GLU A 129 6.14 -7.27 13.06
N PHE A 130 6.71 -7.33 11.86
CA PHE A 130 6.77 -8.53 11.04
C PHE A 130 8.00 -9.39 11.39
N VAL A 131 8.13 -9.78 12.66
CA VAL A 131 9.27 -10.55 13.17
C VAL A 131 9.47 -11.84 12.39
N LEU A 132 8.40 -12.66 12.27
CA LEU A 132 8.42 -13.92 11.51
C LEU A 132 8.79 -13.68 10.04
N GLY A 133 8.23 -12.64 9.42
CA GLY A 133 8.54 -12.29 8.03
C GLY A 133 10.02 -11.95 7.84
N ALA A 134 10.63 -11.23 8.78
CA ALA A 134 12.05 -10.90 8.74
C ALA A 134 12.93 -12.16 8.84
N GLU A 135 12.62 -13.07 9.77
CA GLU A 135 13.34 -14.34 9.94
C GLU A 135 13.24 -15.22 8.68
N ILE A 136 12.05 -15.31 8.07
CA ILE A 136 11.83 -16.04 6.82
C ILE A 136 12.67 -15.43 5.68
N LEU A 137 12.69 -14.10 5.56
CA LEU A 137 13.49 -13.41 4.55
C LEU A 137 14.99 -13.63 4.73
N GLU A 138 15.50 -13.55 5.95
CA GLU A 138 16.92 -13.82 6.24
C GLU A 138 17.31 -15.24 5.86
N LYS A 139 16.45 -16.22 6.18
CA LYS A 139 16.64 -17.63 5.77
C LYS A 139 16.62 -17.76 4.24
N ALA A 140 15.61 -17.21 3.57
CA ALA A 140 15.48 -17.29 2.12
C ALA A 140 16.66 -16.62 1.39
N ILE A 141 17.17 -15.50 1.90
CA ILE A 141 18.37 -14.84 1.38
C ILE A 141 19.61 -15.76 1.54
N ALA A 142 19.74 -16.45 2.67
CA ALA A 142 20.83 -17.38 2.90
C ALA A 142 20.77 -18.59 1.94
N GLU A 143 19.57 -19.16 1.73
CA GLU A 143 19.31 -20.22 0.74
C GLU A 143 19.67 -19.77 -0.68
N ALA A 144 19.16 -18.59 -1.10
CA ALA A 144 19.43 -18.02 -2.42
C ALA A 144 20.92 -17.70 -2.63
N ARG A 145 21.62 -17.27 -1.57
CA ARG A 145 23.07 -17.02 -1.62
C ARG A 145 23.86 -18.32 -1.79
N THR A 146 23.52 -19.37 -1.06
CA THR A 146 24.15 -20.67 -1.15
C THR A 146 23.95 -21.30 -2.54
N ALA A 147 22.78 -21.13 -3.13
CA ALA A 147 22.46 -21.61 -4.48
C ALA A 147 22.99 -20.71 -5.62
N GLY A 148 23.66 -19.60 -5.30
CA GLY A 148 24.28 -18.71 -6.29
C GLY A 148 23.33 -17.76 -7.00
N TYR A 149 22.12 -17.51 -6.47
CA TYR A 149 21.18 -16.52 -7.00
C TYR A 149 21.39 -15.10 -6.43
N ILE A 150 22.17 -14.99 -5.36
CA ILE A 150 22.55 -13.71 -4.72
C ILE A 150 24.05 -13.82 -4.38
N GLY A 151 24.80 -12.72 -4.56
CA GLY A 151 26.22 -12.67 -4.19
C GLY A 151 27.11 -12.04 -5.26
N LYS A 152 28.39 -12.45 -5.30
CA LYS A 152 29.43 -11.78 -6.11
C LYS A 152 29.46 -12.17 -7.61
N ASN A 153 28.95 -13.34 -7.95
CA ASN A 153 29.00 -13.87 -9.33
C ASN A 153 27.77 -14.77 -9.57
N ILE A 154 26.63 -14.13 -9.71
CA ILE A 154 25.35 -14.83 -9.80
C ILE A 154 25.33 -15.71 -11.07
N LEU A 155 25.15 -17.02 -10.89
CA LEU A 155 25.09 -18.03 -11.95
C LEU A 155 26.26 -17.95 -12.96
N GLY A 156 27.42 -17.46 -12.54
CA GLY A 156 28.59 -17.32 -13.40
C GLY A 156 28.55 -16.13 -14.38
N SER A 157 27.56 -15.24 -14.26
CA SER A 157 27.34 -14.11 -15.17
C SER A 157 28.24 -12.89 -14.94
N GLY A 158 29.05 -12.89 -13.90
CA GLY A 158 29.81 -11.70 -13.44
C GLY A 158 28.93 -10.67 -12.68
N THR A 159 27.62 -10.86 -12.64
CA THR A 159 26.70 -9.97 -11.93
C THR A 159 26.86 -10.13 -10.42
N LYS A 160 26.92 -8.98 -9.73
CA LYS A 160 27.03 -8.91 -8.27
C LYS A 160 25.82 -8.20 -7.70
N ILE A 161 25.05 -8.87 -6.86
CA ILE A 161 23.91 -8.29 -6.14
C ILE A 161 23.88 -8.86 -4.74
N ASN A 162 23.90 -7.98 -3.75
CA ASN A 162 23.73 -8.34 -2.34
C ASN A 162 22.38 -7.83 -1.84
N VAL A 163 21.72 -8.63 -1.01
CA VAL A 163 20.42 -8.31 -0.42
C VAL A 163 20.51 -8.39 1.08
N TRP A 164 19.96 -7.40 1.77
CA TRP A 164 19.88 -7.32 3.23
C TRP A 164 18.45 -7.00 3.68
N VAL A 165 18.10 -7.54 4.84
CA VAL A 165 16.88 -7.17 5.55
C VAL A 165 17.20 -6.03 6.50
N HIS A 166 16.42 -4.97 6.49
CA HIS A 166 16.45 -3.90 7.47
C HIS A 166 15.10 -3.84 8.18
N ARG A 167 15.12 -4.02 9.49
CA ARG A 167 13.90 -4.00 10.30
C ARG A 167 13.62 -2.57 10.76
N GLY A 168 12.47 -2.04 10.39
CA GLY A 168 11.96 -0.77 10.90
C GLY A 168 11.55 -0.84 12.36
N ALA A 169 11.10 0.28 12.90
CA ALA A 169 10.67 0.41 14.30
C ALA A 169 9.15 0.66 14.45
N GLY A 170 8.34 0.28 13.47
CA GLY A 170 6.88 0.32 13.56
C GLY A 170 6.23 1.65 13.21
N ALA A 171 6.92 2.57 12.54
CA ALA A 171 6.34 3.85 12.11
C ALA A 171 5.72 3.74 10.72
N TYR A 172 4.39 3.95 10.62
CA TYR A 172 3.64 3.98 9.35
C TYR A 172 4.25 4.92 8.31
N ILE A 173 4.74 6.09 8.75
CA ILE A 173 5.33 7.07 7.83
C ILE A 173 6.56 6.53 7.08
N CYS A 174 7.24 5.50 7.58
CA CYS A 174 8.36 4.86 6.91
C CYS A 174 7.95 4.04 5.67
N GLY A 175 6.64 3.90 5.40
CA GLY A 175 6.10 3.46 4.11
C GLY A 175 6.22 4.53 3.01
N GLU A 176 6.33 5.82 3.36
CA GLU A 176 6.67 6.88 2.40
C GLU A 176 8.14 6.73 1.97
N GLU A 177 8.39 6.75 0.65
CA GLU A 177 9.70 6.34 0.10
C GLU A 177 10.89 7.13 0.65
N THR A 178 10.74 8.41 0.96
CA THR A 178 11.84 9.23 1.48
C THR A 178 12.03 9.12 2.99
N ALA A 179 10.95 8.89 3.75
CA ALA A 179 11.02 8.56 5.16
C ALA A 179 11.67 7.18 5.38
N LEU A 180 11.36 6.21 4.51
CA LEU A 180 12.04 4.92 4.46
C LEU A 180 13.56 5.09 4.28
N LEU A 181 13.99 5.96 3.34
CA LEU A 181 15.40 6.23 3.09
C LEU A 181 16.08 6.89 4.31
N GLU A 182 15.44 7.87 4.94
CA GLU A 182 15.95 8.50 6.17
C GLU A 182 16.14 7.45 7.28
N SER A 183 15.18 6.54 7.46
CA SER A 183 15.26 5.46 8.44
C SER A 183 16.39 4.47 8.11
N LEU A 184 16.57 4.08 6.85
CA LEU A 184 17.69 3.25 6.41
C LEU A 184 19.06 3.90 6.69
N GLU A 185 19.12 5.23 6.61
CA GLU A 185 20.32 6.00 6.93
C GLU A 185 20.56 6.17 8.44
N GLY A 186 19.74 5.55 9.30
CA GLY A 186 19.85 5.64 10.75
C GLY A 186 19.33 6.96 11.35
N LYS A 187 18.57 7.72 10.56
CA LYS A 187 17.94 8.98 10.98
C LYS A 187 16.49 8.76 11.37
N ARG A 188 15.87 9.80 11.95
CA ARG A 188 14.41 9.79 12.14
C ARG A 188 13.71 9.73 10.79
N GLY A 189 12.72 8.83 10.63
CA GLY A 189 11.96 8.62 9.40
C GLY A 189 11.07 9.82 9.05
N LEU A 190 11.65 10.89 8.59
CA LEU A 190 10.98 12.11 8.18
C LEU A 190 10.99 12.22 6.66
N PRO A 191 9.84 12.39 5.98
CA PRO A 191 9.80 12.61 4.53
C PRO A 191 10.67 13.79 4.09
N ARG A 192 11.34 13.64 2.94
CA ARG A 192 12.12 14.71 2.30
C ARG A 192 11.24 15.58 1.43
N VAL A 193 11.62 16.83 1.26
CA VAL A 193 11.01 17.72 0.26
C VAL A 193 11.42 17.22 -1.14
N LYS A 194 10.49 17.17 -2.06
CA LYS A 194 10.73 16.83 -3.47
C LYS A 194 10.46 18.05 -4.35
N PRO A 195 11.30 18.36 -5.37
CA PRO A 195 12.58 17.77 -5.72
C PRO A 195 13.69 18.08 -4.69
N PRO A 196 14.80 17.29 -4.67
CA PRO A 196 15.15 16.20 -5.58
C PRO A 196 14.40 14.88 -5.29
N PHE A 197 14.27 14.04 -6.31
CA PHE A 197 13.61 12.74 -6.21
C PHE A 197 14.64 11.63 -5.92
N PRO A 198 14.23 10.49 -5.29
CA PRO A 198 15.12 9.38 -4.97
C PRO A 198 15.88 8.80 -6.18
N ALA A 199 15.31 8.87 -7.38
CA ALA A 199 15.98 8.42 -8.60
C ALA A 199 17.32 9.12 -8.85
N THR A 200 17.49 10.34 -8.32
CA THR A 200 18.76 11.09 -8.40
C THR A 200 19.44 11.22 -7.03
N HIS A 201 18.70 11.44 -5.96
CA HIS A 201 19.19 11.71 -4.62
C HIS A 201 18.41 10.86 -3.58
N GLY A 202 18.65 9.55 -3.62
CA GLY A 202 18.03 8.58 -2.73
C GLY A 202 18.87 8.21 -1.52
N LEU A 203 19.06 6.90 -1.29
CA LEU A 203 19.82 6.34 -0.17
C LEU A 203 21.28 6.81 -0.23
N TYR A 204 21.78 7.35 0.87
CA TYR A 204 23.13 7.94 0.98
C TYR A 204 23.41 8.97 -0.12
N ASN A 205 22.38 9.71 -0.52
CA ASN A 205 22.44 10.70 -1.59
C ASN A 205 22.86 10.10 -2.96
N LYS A 206 22.51 8.84 -3.22
CA LYS A 206 22.80 8.11 -4.47
C LYS A 206 21.50 7.74 -5.19
N PRO A 207 21.56 7.54 -6.53
CA PRO A 207 20.40 7.10 -7.29
C PRO A 207 19.77 5.84 -6.70
N THR A 208 18.48 5.90 -6.40
CA THR A 208 17.77 4.82 -5.69
C THR A 208 16.38 4.61 -6.29
N VAL A 209 16.01 3.36 -6.49
CA VAL A 209 14.64 2.96 -6.79
C VAL A 209 14.01 2.34 -5.55
N VAL A 210 12.80 2.77 -5.22
CA VAL A 210 11.98 2.14 -4.17
C VAL A 210 10.80 1.44 -4.83
N ASN A 211 10.65 0.14 -4.65
CA ASN A 211 9.51 -0.65 -5.14
C ASN A 211 8.90 -1.49 -4.03
N ASN A 212 7.58 -1.67 -4.10
CA ASN A 212 6.82 -2.50 -3.15
C ASN A 212 7.03 -4.00 -3.42
N VAL A 213 6.80 -4.85 -2.42
CA VAL A 213 6.93 -6.32 -2.46
C VAL A 213 6.13 -6.93 -3.60
N GLU A 214 4.81 -6.67 -3.69
CA GLU A 214 3.95 -7.21 -4.74
C GLU A 214 4.39 -6.76 -6.13
N THR A 215 4.87 -5.53 -6.26
CA THR A 215 5.41 -5.02 -7.53
C THR A 215 6.59 -5.84 -8.00
N LEU A 216 7.54 -6.14 -7.11
CA LEU A 216 8.73 -6.94 -7.42
C LEU A 216 8.38 -8.40 -7.70
N ALA A 217 7.43 -8.98 -6.95
CA ALA A 217 6.96 -10.36 -7.14
C ALA A 217 6.34 -10.61 -8.54
N ASN A 218 5.85 -9.58 -9.23
CA ASN A 218 5.34 -9.70 -10.60
C ASN A 218 6.44 -9.87 -11.66
N LEU A 219 7.67 -9.44 -11.40
CA LEU A 219 8.75 -9.39 -12.39
C LEU A 219 9.12 -10.77 -12.95
N PRO A 220 9.28 -11.84 -12.14
CA PRO A 220 9.58 -13.17 -12.65
C PRO A 220 8.57 -13.66 -13.69
N HIS A 221 7.30 -13.41 -13.44
CA HIS A 221 6.20 -13.82 -14.33
C HIS A 221 6.21 -13.05 -15.65
N ILE A 222 6.42 -11.72 -15.59
CA ILE A 222 6.52 -10.85 -16.78
C ILE A 222 7.70 -11.29 -17.65
N ILE A 223 8.87 -11.52 -17.06
CA ILE A 223 10.07 -11.92 -17.79
C ILE A 223 9.94 -13.32 -18.39
N THR A 224 9.33 -14.25 -17.65
CA THR A 224 9.20 -15.65 -18.10
C THR A 224 8.17 -15.78 -19.22
N ARG A 225 6.98 -15.18 -19.05
CA ARG A 225 5.83 -15.34 -19.96
C ARG A 225 5.73 -14.26 -21.03
N GLY A 226 6.47 -13.15 -20.88
CA GLY A 226 6.47 -12.03 -21.81
C GLY A 226 5.58 -10.87 -21.35
N PRO A 227 5.94 -9.62 -21.75
CA PRO A 227 5.22 -8.44 -21.34
C PRO A 227 3.82 -8.35 -21.94
N GLU A 228 3.61 -8.84 -23.16
CA GLU A 228 2.32 -8.83 -23.86
C GLU A 228 1.30 -9.72 -23.14
N TRP A 229 1.74 -10.86 -22.59
CA TRP A 229 0.89 -11.72 -21.78
C TRP A 229 0.35 -10.98 -20.56
N PHE A 230 1.21 -10.26 -19.83
CA PHE A 230 0.80 -9.50 -18.64
C PHE A 230 -0.07 -8.29 -19.02
N ALA A 231 0.28 -7.60 -20.12
CA ALA A 231 -0.46 -6.46 -20.62
C ALA A 231 -1.89 -6.81 -21.10
N ALA A 232 -2.14 -8.06 -21.49
CA ALA A 232 -3.46 -8.53 -21.89
C ALA A 232 -4.40 -8.83 -20.72
N ILE A 233 -3.87 -8.91 -19.48
CA ILE A 233 -4.65 -9.15 -18.27
C ILE A 233 -5.10 -7.81 -17.69
N GLY A 234 -6.30 -7.77 -17.14
CA GLY A 234 -6.82 -6.60 -16.40
C GLY A 234 -7.59 -5.61 -17.27
N SER A 235 -7.36 -4.31 -17.06
CA SER A 235 -7.95 -3.19 -17.81
C SER A 235 -6.90 -2.49 -18.68
N PRO A 236 -6.53 -3.04 -19.84
CA PRO A 236 -5.59 -2.41 -20.75
C PRO A 236 -6.12 -1.05 -21.26
N PRO A 237 -5.22 -0.12 -21.65
CA PRO A 237 -3.76 -0.21 -21.59
C PRO A 237 -3.15 0.26 -20.27
N LYS A 238 -3.93 0.83 -19.36
CA LYS A 238 -3.40 1.58 -18.20
C LYS A 238 -3.32 0.77 -16.91
N SER A 239 -4.23 -0.17 -16.69
CA SER A 239 -4.31 -0.97 -15.45
C SER A 239 -4.20 -2.46 -15.77
N THR A 240 -2.98 -2.90 -16.11
CA THR A 240 -2.67 -4.26 -16.57
C THR A 240 -2.31 -5.20 -15.43
N GLY A 241 -2.42 -6.50 -15.71
CA GLY A 241 -2.06 -7.57 -14.81
C GLY A 241 -3.11 -7.88 -13.75
N THR A 242 -2.72 -8.75 -12.82
CA THR A 242 -3.48 -9.01 -11.59
C THR A 242 -3.06 -8.07 -10.47
N ARG A 243 -3.86 -8.07 -9.42
CA ARG A 243 -3.56 -7.43 -8.15
C ARG A 243 -4.14 -8.24 -7.00
N ILE A 244 -3.44 -8.23 -5.86
CA ILE A 244 -3.95 -8.81 -4.63
C ILE A 244 -4.76 -7.73 -3.90
N PHE A 245 -6.04 -8.02 -3.65
CA PHE A 245 -6.93 -7.20 -2.84
C PHE A 245 -7.12 -7.83 -1.47
N CYS A 246 -6.89 -7.05 -0.43
CA CYS A 246 -7.07 -7.45 0.97
C CYS A 246 -8.51 -7.11 1.39
N VAL A 247 -9.37 -8.11 1.47
CA VAL A 247 -10.78 -7.90 1.84
C VAL A 247 -10.99 -8.16 3.31
N SER A 248 -11.56 -7.18 4.01
CA SER A 248 -11.82 -7.23 5.44
C SER A 248 -13.15 -6.56 5.83
N GLY A 249 -13.47 -6.56 7.12
CA GLY A 249 -14.70 -5.96 7.63
C GLY A 249 -15.90 -6.93 7.62
N HIS A 250 -17.06 -6.45 7.23
CA HIS A 250 -18.33 -7.17 7.37
C HIS A 250 -18.65 -8.08 6.16
N VAL A 251 -17.72 -8.94 5.79
CA VAL A 251 -17.88 -9.96 4.73
C VAL A 251 -17.84 -11.37 5.29
N LYS A 252 -18.38 -12.34 4.55
CA LYS A 252 -18.39 -13.75 4.95
C LYS A 252 -17.02 -14.39 4.91
N ARG A 253 -16.21 -14.04 3.91
CA ARG A 253 -14.88 -14.62 3.69
C ARG A 253 -13.84 -13.49 3.55
N PRO A 254 -13.32 -12.94 4.68
CA PRO A 254 -12.21 -12.02 4.61
C PRO A 254 -10.93 -12.76 4.15
N GLY A 255 -10.02 -12.05 3.47
CA GLY A 255 -8.79 -12.65 2.97
C GLY A 255 -8.17 -11.88 1.82
N ASN A 256 -7.08 -12.42 1.28
CA ASN A 256 -6.40 -11.90 0.10
C ASN A 256 -6.94 -12.59 -1.16
N TYR A 257 -7.32 -11.79 -2.14
CA TYR A 257 -7.87 -12.23 -3.42
C TYR A 257 -7.02 -11.67 -4.55
N GLU A 258 -6.33 -12.54 -5.28
CA GLU A 258 -5.66 -12.14 -6.50
C GLU A 258 -6.64 -12.24 -7.66
N VAL A 259 -6.94 -11.11 -8.28
CA VAL A 259 -7.86 -11.01 -9.40
C VAL A 259 -7.32 -10.08 -10.48
N PRO A 260 -7.77 -10.22 -11.75
CA PRO A 260 -7.44 -9.24 -12.78
C PRO A 260 -7.89 -7.84 -12.37
N MET A 261 -7.07 -6.86 -12.66
CA MET A 261 -7.51 -5.46 -12.49
C MET A 261 -8.71 -5.17 -13.39
N GLY A 262 -9.68 -4.40 -12.88
CA GLY A 262 -10.86 -4.03 -13.64
C GLY A 262 -12.11 -4.89 -13.44
N ILE A 263 -12.06 -5.91 -12.55
CA ILE A 263 -13.30 -6.47 -12.01
C ILE A 263 -14.01 -5.38 -11.18
N THR A 264 -15.29 -5.56 -10.91
CA THR A 264 -16.06 -4.61 -10.10
C THR A 264 -15.93 -4.87 -8.60
N PHE A 265 -16.20 -3.86 -7.77
CA PHE A 265 -16.32 -4.09 -6.31
C PHE A 265 -17.45 -5.05 -6.00
N ARG A 266 -18.52 -5.09 -6.79
CA ARG A 266 -19.61 -6.04 -6.65
C ARG A 266 -19.12 -7.48 -6.77
N GLU A 267 -18.35 -7.78 -7.82
CA GLU A 267 -17.76 -9.11 -8.03
C GLU A 267 -16.83 -9.49 -6.86
N LEU A 268 -15.94 -8.59 -6.45
CA LEU A 268 -15.04 -8.85 -5.33
C LEU A 268 -15.79 -9.15 -4.04
N ILE A 269 -16.77 -8.30 -3.68
CA ILE A 269 -17.48 -8.39 -2.40
C ILE A 269 -18.43 -9.59 -2.38
N TYR A 270 -19.23 -9.78 -3.41
CA TYR A 270 -20.31 -10.77 -3.38
C TYR A 270 -19.91 -12.14 -3.92
N GLU A 271 -19.11 -12.20 -4.98
CA GLU A 271 -18.72 -13.48 -5.59
C GLU A 271 -17.45 -14.05 -4.92
N HIS A 272 -16.39 -13.25 -4.82
CA HIS A 272 -15.14 -13.69 -4.20
C HIS A 272 -15.22 -13.74 -2.68
N ALA A 273 -15.63 -12.68 -2.01
CA ALA A 273 -15.70 -12.63 -0.54
C ALA A 273 -17.04 -13.17 0.04
N GLY A 274 -17.96 -13.63 -0.81
CA GLY A 274 -19.20 -14.33 -0.40
C GLY A 274 -20.31 -13.43 0.11
N GLY A 275 -20.23 -12.13 -0.08
CA GLY A 275 -21.22 -11.14 0.34
C GLY A 275 -21.12 -10.76 1.80
N MET A 276 -22.14 -10.04 2.27
CA MET A 276 -22.19 -9.49 3.63
C MET A 276 -22.21 -10.58 4.68
N ARG A 277 -21.50 -10.35 5.79
CA ARG A 277 -21.40 -11.31 6.91
C ARG A 277 -22.76 -11.59 7.57
N THR A 278 -23.59 -10.55 7.65
CA THR A 278 -24.97 -10.66 8.18
C THR A 278 -25.98 -10.44 7.04
N ASN A 279 -27.27 -10.43 7.37
CA ASN A 279 -28.32 -10.12 6.38
C ASN A 279 -28.53 -8.59 6.19
N LYS A 280 -27.68 -7.76 6.82
CA LYS A 280 -27.77 -6.32 6.64
C LYS A 280 -27.15 -5.91 5.29
N PRO A 281 -27.70 -4.89 4.63
CA PRO A 281 -27.13 -4.39 3.38
C PRO A 281 -25.75 -3.72 3.60
N LEU A 282 -25.01 -3.59 2.51
CA LEU A 282 -23.80 -2.78 2.47
C LEU A 282 -24.15 -1.31 2.75
N LYS A 283 -23.40 -0.67 3.62
CA LYS A 283 -23.50 0.79 3.89
C LYS A 283 -22.38 1.58 3.24
N ALA A 284 -21.15 1.09 3.39
CA ALA A 284 -19.95 1.77 2.92
C ALA A 284 -18.82 0.78 2.68
N PHE A 285 -17.85 1.18 1.89
CA PHE A 285 -16.56 0.49 1.82
C PHE A 285 -15.42 1.46 1.53
N ILE A 286 -14.23 1.08 1.99
CA ILE A 286 -12.98 1.76 1.65
C ILE A 286 -12.30 0.93 0.57
N PRO A 287 -11.94 1.48 -0.60
CA PRO A 287 -11.44 0.68 -1.72
C PRO A 287 -9.94 0.43 -1.74
N GLY A 288 -9.15 1.20 -0.97
CA GLY A 288 -7.70 1.23 -1.15
C GLY A 288 -6.85 1.39 0.12
N GLY A 289 -7.38 1.00 1.29
CA GLY A 289 -6.75 1.23 2.59
C GLY A 289 -7.27 2.50 3.27
N ALA A 290 -6.90 2.70 4.53
CA ALA A 290 -7.38 3.80 5.39
C ALA A 290 -7.21 5.20 4.79
N SER A 291 -6.22 5.38 3.93
CA SER A 291 -5.92 6.63 3.22
C SER A 291 -6.87 6.94 2.05
N ALA A 292 -7.74 5.99 1.67
CA ALA A 292 -8.68 6.18 0.57
C ALA A 292 -10.04 6.74 1.06
N PRO A 293 -10.67 7.69 0.33
CA PRO A 293 -12.03 8.12 0.59
C PRO A 293 -13.02 6.98 0.59
N PHE A 294 -14.01 7.03 1.50
CA PHE A 294 -15.11 6.07 1.56
C PHE A 294 -16.01 6.17 0.32
N LEU A 295 -16.50 5.02 -0.12
CA LEU A 295 -17.49 4.88 -1.18
C LEU A 295 -18.81 4.31 -0.64
N THR A 296 -19.91 4.61 -1.36
CA THR A 296 -21.27 4.16 -1.06
C THR A 296 -21.64 2.93 -1.92
N PRO A 297 -22.77 2.24 -1.63
CA PRO A 297 -23.26 1.16 -2.49
C PRO A 297 -23.44 1.52 -3.95
N ASP A 298 -23.66 2.79 -4.29
CA ASP A 298 -23.78 3.27 -5.68
C ASP A 298 -22.51 3.06 -6.49
N HIS A 299 -21.39 2.83 -5.83
CA HIS A 299 -20.09 2.61 -6.46
C HIS A 299 -19.74 1.12 -6.63
N LEU A 300 -20.65 0.19 -6.33
CA LEU A 300 -20.39 -1.24 -6.43
C LEU A 300 -19.96 -1.70 -7.83
N ASP A 301 -20.46 -1.05 -8.87
CA ASP A 301 -20.19 -1.39 -10.27
C ASP A 301 -18.99 -0.63 -10.86
N VAL A 302 -18.30 0.15 -10.05
CA VAL A 302 -17.02 0.78 -10.42
C VAL A 302 -15.97 -0.30 -10.59
N LYS A 303 -15.23 -0.23 -11.72
CA LYS A 303 -14.11 -1.13 -12.00
C LYS A 303 -12.95 -0.85 -11.04
N MET A 304 -12.36 -1.92 -10.54
CA MET A 304 -11.22 -1.87 -9.63
C MET A 304 -9.91 -1.67 -10.41
N ASP A 305 -9.83 -0.52 -11.06
CA ASP A 305 -8.63 -0.01 -11.73
C ASP A 305 -8.32 1.42 -11.25
N PHE A 306 -7.11 1.90 -11.53
CA PHE A 306 -6.66 3.20 -10.99
C PHE A 306 -7.50 4.36 -11.49
N GLU A 307 -7.90 4.33 -12.75
CA GLU A 307 -8.63 5.42 -13.41
C GLU A 307 -10.09 5.47 -12.97
N SER A 308 -10.74 4.33 -12.94
CA SER A 308 -12.18 4.25 -12.60
C SER A 308 -12.42 4.60 -11.12
N VAL A 309 -11.57 4.13 -10.22
CA VAL A 309 -11.70 4.47 -8.79
C VAL A 309 -11.37 5.94 -8.54
N ALA A 310 -10.39 6.51 -9.26
CA ALA A 310 -10.09 7.95 -9.18
C ALA A 310 -11.28 8.79 -9.70
N ALA A 311 -11.92 8.38 -10.81
CA ALA A 311 -13.10 9.05 -11.34
C ALA A 311 -14.31 8.97 -10.40
N ALA A 312 -14.40 7.91 -9.58
CA ALA A 312 -15.41 7.77 -8.52
C ALA A 312 -15.11 8.64 -7.27
N GLY A 313 -14.01 9.40 -7.27
CA GLY A 313 -13.63 10.29 -6.17
C GLY A 313 -12.91 9.60 -5.00
N SER A 314 -12.31 8.43 -5.26
CA SER A 314 -11.51 7.70 -4.30
C SER A 314 -10.17 7.27 -4.92
N MET A 315 -9.45 6.34 -4.32
CA MET A 315 -8.22 5.79 -4.88
C MET A 315 -8.13 4.28 -4.63
N LEU A 316 -7.54 3.56 -5.60
CA LEU A 316 -7.31 2.12 -5.48
C LEU A 316 -6.25 1.80 -4.42
N GLY A 317 -5.41 2.77 -4.08
CA GLY A 317 -4.48 2.75 -2.96
C GLY A 317 -3.62 1.49 -2.87
N SER A 318 -3.54 0.91 -1.68
CA SER A 318 -2.81 -0.34 -1.41
C SER A 318 -3.59 -1.62 -1.80
N GLY A 319 -4.88 -1.49 -2.14
CA GLY A 319 -5.79 -2.62 -2.39
C GLY A 319 -6.46 -3.19 -1.14
N GLY A 320 -6.38 -2.47 -0.02
CA GLY A 320 -7.10 -2.80 1.20
C GLY A 320 -8.58 -2.43 1.09
N VAL A 321 -9.46 -3.42 0.93
CA VAL A 321 -10.91 -3.21 0.77
C VAL A 321 -11.61 -3.55 2.07
N THR A 322 -12.07 -2.52 2.79
CA THR A 322 -12.74 -2.69 4.09
C THR A 322 -14.24 -2.41 3.94
N ILE A 323 -15.06 -3.41 4.27
CA ILE A 323 -16.50 -3.41 4.04
C ILE A 323 -17.27 -3.15 5.33
N MET A 324 -18.28 -2.28 5.29
CA MET A 324 -19.12 -1.88 6.41
C MET A 324 -20.60 -2.07 6.07
N GLU A 325 -21.34 -2.78 6.94
CA GLU A 325 -22.77 -3.01 6.81
C GLU A 325 -23.60 -1.91 7.47
N GLU A 326 -24.88 -1.85 7.14
CA GLU A 326 -25.84 -0.96 7.79
C GLU A 326 -25.86 -1.15 9.33
N GLY A 327 -25.94 -0.01 10.04
CA GLY A 327 -25.78 0.07 11.48
C GLY A 327 -24.37 0.46 11.93
N THR A 328 -23.37 0.47 11.03
CA THR A 328 -22.04 1.02 11.32
C THR A 328 -22.11 2.55 11.35
N SER A 329 -21.65 3.19 12.42
CA SER A 329 -21.52 4.65 12.46
C SER A 329 -20.35 5.10 11.61
N MET A 330 -20.62 5.92 10.59
CA MET A 330 -19.57 6.47 9.73
C MET A 330 -18.76 7.53 10.44
N VAL A 331 -19.35 8.24 11.39
CA VAL A 331 -18.65 9.23 12.24
C VAL A 331 -17.64 8.53 13.14
N TRP A 332 -18.02 7.39 13.73
CA TRP A 332 -17.11 6.57 14.55
C TRP A 332 -16.00 5.96 13.69
N ALA A 333 -16.33 5.43 12.51
CA ALA A 333 -15.35 4.87 11.59
C ALA A 333 -14.30 5.91 11.18
N ALA A 334 -14.74 7.11 10.81
CA ALA A 334 -13.84 8.21 10.48
C ALA A 334 -12.97 8.61 11.67
N LEU A 335 -13.54 8.66 12.90
CA LEU A 335 -12.75 8.95 14.11
C LEU A 335 -11.65 7.90 14.33
N ARG A 336 -11.95 6.60 14.19
CA ARG A 336 -10.92 5.54 14.37
C ARG A 336 -9.75 5.71 13.40
N LEU A 337 -10.04 6.00 12.13
CA LEU A 337 -8.99 6.27 11.15
C LEU A 337 -8.22 7.56 11.46
N MET A 338 -8.93 8.62 11.87
CA MET A 338 -8.27 9.87 12.23
C MET A 338 -7.36 9.73 13.46
N GLU A 339 -7.74 8.92 14.45
CA GLU A 339 -6.89 8.61 15.61
C GLU A 339 -5.63 7.87 15.20
N PHE A 340 -5.71 6.94 14.24
CA PHE A 340 -4.56 6.30 13.65
C PHE A 340 -3.63 7.33 12.99
N PHE A 341 -4.15 8.18 12.09
CA PHE A 341 -3.34 9.20 11.43
C PHE A 341 -2.72 10.21 12.42
N TYR A 342 -3.45 10.61 13.44
CA TYR A 342 -2.91 11.48 14.48
C TYR A 342 -1.73 10.85 15.20
N HIS A 343 -1.82 9.57 15.55
CA HIS A 343 -0.74 8.81 16.18
C HIS A 343 0.48 8.65 15.26
N GLU A 344 0.24 8.44 13.97
CA GLU A 344 1.29 8.15 12.98
C GLU A 344 1.89 9.39 12.29
N SER A 345 1.38 10.58 12.56
CA SER A 345 1.96 11.82 12.06
C SER A 345 3.40 11.97 12.53
N CYS A 346 4.34 12.14 11.57
CA CYS A 346 5.76 12.32 11.91
C CYS A 346 6.08 13.65 12.60
N GLY A 347 5.13 14.59 12.59
CA GLY A 347 5.24 15.91 13.23
C GLY A 347 6.11 16.92 12.46
N LYS A 348 6.53 16.65 11.24
CA LYS A 348 7.43 17.54 10.48
C LYS A 348 6.77 18.85 10.08
N CYS A 349 5.56 18.80 9.54
CA CYS A 349 4.86 19.99 9.03
C CYS A 349 3.66 20.37 9.88
N THR A 350 3.53 21.67 10.15
CA THR A 350 2.51 22.23 11.07
C THR A 350 1.08 21.85 10.70
N PRO A 351 0.61 21.93 9.41
CA PRO A 351 -0.76 21.60 9.07
C PRO A 351 -1.15 20.17 9.47
N CYS A 352 -0.29 19.18 9.23
CA CYS A 352 -0.53 17.79 9.62
C CYS A 352 -0.41 17.62 11.14
N ARG A 353 0.70 18.04 11.77
CA ARG A 353 0.96 17.86 13.21
C ARG A 353 -0.14 18.44 14.10
N GLU A 354 -0.49 19.70 13.89
CA GLU A 354 -1.49 20.38 14.72
C GLU A 354 -2.92 20.08 14.25
N GLY A 355 -3.12 20.06 12.92
CA GLY A 355 -4.43 19.83 12.33
C GLY A 355 -4.99 18.46 12.66
N SER A 356 -4.17 17.38 12.62
CA SER A 356 -4.61 16.03 13.00
C SER A 356 -5.10 15.97 14.46
N SER A 357 -4.41 16.66 15.37
CA SER A 357 -4.83 16.79 16.77
C SER A 357 -6.20 17.47 16.90
N TRP A 358 -6.39 18.58 16.21
CA TRP A 358 -7.66 19.33 16.24
C TRP A 358 -8.81 18.56 15.60
N LEU A 359 -8.55 17.84 14.52
CA LEU A 359 -9.54 16.96 13.89
C LEU A 359 -9.99 15.86 14.86
N VAL A 360 -9.04 15.16 15.52
CA VAL A 360 -9.36 14.12 16.51
C VAL A 360 -10.16 14.68 17.68
N GLN A 361 -9.75 15.81 18.25
CA GLN A 361 -10.46 16.44 19.37
C GLN A 361 -11.90 16.81 19.00
N THR A 362 -12.09 17.38 17.80
CA THR A 362 -13.43 17.76 17.33
C THR A 362 -14.29 16.52 17.07
N MET A 363 -13.74 15.49 16.41
CA MET A 363 -14.44 14.24 16.15
C MET A 363 -14.81 13.50 17.46
N ARG A 364 -13.90 13.46 18.44
CA ARG A 364 -14.18 12.86 19.77
C ARG A 364 -15.32 13.56 20.47
N ARG A 365 -15.36 14.90 20.42
CA ARG A 365 -16.45 15.69 20.99
C ARG A 365 -17.80 15.36 20.34
N ILE A 366 -17.84 15.23 19.03
CA ILE A 366 -19.06 14.86 18.29
C ILE A 366 -19.52 13.46 18.68
N VAL A 367 -18.63 12.46 18.64
CA VAL A 367 -18.94 11.07 18.98
C VAL A 367 -19.38 10.92 20.44
N ALA A 368 -18.82 11.71 21.35
CA ALA A 368 -19.22 11.77 22.77
C ALA A 368 -20.54 12.50 23.00
N LYS A 369 -21.28 12.91 21.95
CA LYS A 369 -22.52 13.71 22.05
C LYS A 369 -22.31 15.01 22.83
N GLN A 370 -21.20 15.70 22.53
CA GLN A 370 -20.83 17.00 23.09
C GLN A 370 -20.48 17.99 21.95
N GLY A 371 -20.85 17.61 20.71
CA GLY A 371 -20.62 18.41 19.52
C GLY A 371 -21.44 19.71 19.53
N ARG A 372 -20.99 20.67 18.74
CA ARG A 372 -21.60 21.97 18.52
C ARG A 372 -21.90 22.12 17.03
N SER A 373 -22.92 22.90 16.67
CA SER A 373 -23.29 23.17 15.27
C SER A 373 -22.12 23.67 14.42
N GLN A 374 -21.21 24.43 14.98
CA GLN A 374 -20.01 24.96 14.32
C GLN A 374 -18.94 23.88 14.03
N ASP A 375 -19.00 22.74 14.71
CA ASP A 375 -17.96 21.69 14.56
C ASP A 375 -17.88 21.14 13.15
N LEU A 376 -19.00 21.12 12.39
CA LEU A 376 -19.01 20.66 11.00
C LEU A 376 -18.23 21.60 10.07
N GLU A 377 -18.37 22.90 10.28
CA GLU A 377 -17.61 23.91 9.53
C GLU A 377 -16.14 23.86 9.92
N THR A 378 -15.86 23.73 11.21
CA THR A 378 -14.50 23.57 11.74
C THR A 378 -13.80 22.36 11.14
N LEU A 379 -14.44 21.19 11.10
CA LEU A 379 -13.89 20.00 10.46
C LEU A 379 -13.58 20.23 8.97
N SER A 380 -14.54 20.81 8.24
CA SER A 380 -14.37 21.10 6.82
C SER A 380 -13.23 22.08 6.56
N ASP A 381 -13.11 23.12 7.39
CA ASP A 381 -12.06 24.13 7.26
C ASP A 381 -10.69 23.57 7.60
N LEU A 382 -10.56 22.81 8.68
CA LEU A 382 -9.33 22.11 9.04
C LEU A 382 -8.85 21.19 7.90
N CYS A 383 -9.75 20.36 7.37
CA CYS A 383 -9.42 19.47 6.24
C CYS A 383 -8.89 20.26 5.03
N LYS A 384 -9.52 21.37 4.65
CA LYS A 384 -9.07 22.23 3.55
C LYS A 384 -7.71 22.89 3.80
N ASN A 385 -7.40 23.17 5.06
CA ASN A 385 -6.12 23.77 5.44
C ASN A 385 -4.99 22.76 5.61
N ILE A 386 -5.28 21.47 5.64
CA ILE A 386 -4.30 20.38 5.64
C ILE A 386 -4.04 19.88 4.21
N ALA A 387 -5.11 19.58 3.46
CA ALA A 387 -5.02 19.02 2.11
C ALA A 387 -4.18 19.89 1.18
N GLY A 388 -3.20 19.26 0.50
CA GLY A 388 -2.28 19.93 -0.42
C GLY A 388 -1.28 20.92 0.22
N ARG A 389 -1.21 20.98 1.55
CA ARG A 389 -0.34 21.95 2.28
C ARG A 389 0.68 21.26 3.18
N THR A 390 0.97 20.00 2.94
CA THR A 390 1.91 19.20 3.71
C THR A 390 3.09 18.76 2.85
N VAL A 391 4.20 18.36 3.48
CA VAL A 391 5.44 17.96 2.79
C VAL A 391 5.26 16.64 2.00
N CYS A 392 4.38 15.76 2.47
CA CYS A 392 4.11 14.48 1.84
C CYS A 392 2.59 14.23 1.74
N ALA A 393 2.20 13.20 1.00
CA ALA A 393 0.80 12.84 0.78
C ALA A 393 0.05 12.36 2.04
N PHE A 394 0.72 12.27 3.19
CA PHE A 394 0.09 11.89 4.44
C PHE A 394 -1.03 12.86 4.84
N GLY A 395 -0.84 14.18 4.66
CA GLY A 395 -1.86 15.16 4.97
C GLY A 395 -3.12 15.02 4.11
N ASP A 396 -2.97 14.68 2.84
CA ASP A 396 -4.12 14.37 1.98
C ASP A 396 -4.83 13.08 2.42
N ALA A 397 -4.05 12.08 2.84
CA ALA A 397 -4.56 10.81 3.32
C ALA A 397 -5.34 10.94 4.63
N GLU A 398 -4.82 11.70 5.61
CA GLU A 398 -5.46 11.83 6.94
C GLU A 398 -6.81 12.53 6.91
N VAL A 399 -7.04 13.42 5.94
CA VAL A 399 -8.33 14.15 5.82
C VAL A 399 -9.38 13.36 5.02
N ALA A 400 -8.97 12.37 4.23
CA ALA A 400 -9.86 11.60 3.36
C ALA A 400 -11.04 10.93 4.08
N PRO A 401 -10.87 10.29 5.26
CA PRO A 401 -11.96 9.70 6.02
C PRO A 401 -13.03 10.73 6.41
N ILE A 402 -12.61 11.88 6.92
CA ILE A 402 -13.53 12.93 7.38
C ILE A 402 -14.25 13.55 6.18
N MET A 403 -13.51 13.95 5.15
CA MET A 403 -14.10 14.60 3.97
C MET A 403 -15.14 13.71 3.27
N SER A 404 -14.82 12.42 3.09
CA SER A 404 -15.74 11.48 2.42
C SER A 404 -16.96 11.15 3.29
N THR A 405 -16.80 10.98 4.60
CA THR A 405 -17.94 10.72 5.48
C THR A 405 -18.83 11.95 5.69
N LEU A 406 -18.27 13.15 5.74
CA LEU A 406 -19.05 14.41 5.72
C LEU A 406 -19.82 14.58 4.40
N LYS A 407 -19.25 14.15 3.28
CA LYS A 407 -19.91 14.22 1.97
C LYS A 407 -21.13 13.29 1.89
N HIS A 408 -20.98 12.04 2.32
CA HIS A 408 -21.96 11.00 2.07
C HIS A 408 -22.89 10.71 3.26
N TRP A 409 -22.47 10.98 4.49
CA TRP A 409 -23.21 10.67 5.72
C TRP A 409 -23.28 11.88 6.68
N ARG A 410 -23.34 13.09 6.12
CA ARG A 410 -23.43 14.34 6.91
C ARG A 410 -24.54 14.29 7.96
N GLN A 411 -25.66 13.64 7.66
CA GLN A 411 -26.79 13.54 8.58
C GLN A 411 -26.47 12.80 9.88
N GLU A 412 -25.54 11.83 9.86
CA GLU A 412 -25.09 11.15 11.08
C GLU A 412 -24.38 12.13 12.03
N TYR A 413 -23.56 13.01 11.49
CA TYR A 413 -22.91 14.06 12.28
C TYR A 413 -23.93 15.03 12.87
N VAL A 414 -24.88 15.51 12.05
CA VAL A 414 -25.95 16.42 12.48
C VAL A 414 -26.78 15.79 13.60
N SER A 415 -27.15 14.53 13.48
CA SER A 415 -27.94 13.82 14.52
C SER A 415 -27.19 13.74 15.85
N LEU A 416 -25.89 13.41 15.84
CA LEU A 416 -25.08 13.38 17.07
C LEU A 416 -24.93 14.76 17.72
N ILE A 417 -24.86 15.83 16.93
CA ILE A 417 -24.77 17.21 17.42
C ILE A 417 -26.11 17.65 18.01
N HIS A 418 -27.24 17.40 17.35
CA HIS A 418 -28.57 17.72 17.86
C HIS A 418 -28.89 16.96 19.16
N GLU A 419 -28.51 15.68 19.26
CA GLU A 419 -28.64 14.94 20.51
C GLU A 419 -27.82 15.57 21.65
N ALA A 420 -26.63 16.11 21.34
CA ALA A 420 -25.80 16.84 22.30
C ALA A 420 -26.44 18.15 22.75
N GLU A 421 -26.98 18.94 21.83
CA GLU A 421 -27.65 20.22 22.10
C GLU A 421 -28.91 19.98 22.94
N ALA A 422 -29.75 19.02 22.60
CA ALA A 422 -30.92 18.64 23.39
C ALA A 422 -30.55 18.18 24.80
N ALA A 423 -29.51 17.36 24.95
CA ALA A 423 -29.04 16.94 26.27
C ALA A 423 -28.47 18.09 27.11
N ASN A 424 -27.85 19.09 26.51
CA ASN A 424 -27.36 20.28 27.20
C ASN A 424 -28.50 21.18 27.65
N LEU A 425 -29.57 21.31 26.87
CA LEU A 425 -30.77 22.06 27.26
C LEU A 425 -31.50 21.43 28.45
N LEU A 426 -31.38 20.11 28.64
CA LEU A 426 -31.98 19.38 29.75
C LEU A 426 -31.10 19.36 31.02
N ARG A 427 -29.86 19.83 30.98
CA ARG A 427 -29.02 19.97 32.17
C ARG A 427 -29.51 21.16 32.99
N PRO A 428 -29.81 20.99 34.28
CA PRO A 428 -30.13 22.14 35.13
C PRO A 428 -28.95 23.12 35.11
N GLU A 429 -29.24 24.39 34.92
CA GLU A 429 -28.24 25.45 34.99
C GLU A 429 -27.40 25.24 36.25
N ARG A 430 -26.09 25.07 36.10
CA ARG A 430 -25.19 25.22 37.24
C ARG A 430 -25.28 26.68 37.64
N VAL A 431 -26.14 26.96 38.60
CA VAL A 431 -26.18 28.28 39.27
C VAL A 431 -24.78 28.55 39.76
N GLY A 432 -24.12 29.48 39.08
CA GLY A 432 -22.77 29.88 39.38
C GLY A 432 -22.69 30.49 40.73
N LEU A 433 -22.15 29.79 41.70
CA LEU A 433 -21.58 30.43 42.88
C LEU A 433 -20.31 31.16 42.43
N ARG A 434 -20.47 32.43 42.03
CA ARG A 434 -19.35 33.41 42.05
C ARG A 434 -18.97 33.60 43.53
N ARG A 435 -17.80 33.23 43.89
CA ARG A 435 -17.05 33.81 45.00
C ARG A 435 -15.75 34.37 44.47
#